data_80a946d822758e6fe575ce2fe4466156
#
_entry.id   80a946d822758e6fe575ce2fe4466156
#
_cell.length_a   1.000
_cell.length_b   1.000
_cell.length_c   1.000
_cell.angle_alpha   90.00
_cell.angle_beta   90.00
_cell.angle_gamma   90.00
#
_symmetry.space_group_name_H-M   'P 1'
#
loop_
_entity.id
_entity.type
_entity.pdbx_description
1 polymer ?
#
loop_
_entity_poly.entity_id
_entity_poly.type
_entity_poly.pdbx_seq_one_letter_code
_entity_poly.pdbx_strand_id
1 'polypeptide(L)'
;MENNNTVQNVVHGFKVFRPDWTCSPNGNTKQYTCPGKFEEEGELDVCGHGMHFCQTAADCFNYYSFNSENKVAEVIAYGEVRTDGDKSCTDKLEIVREIPWDEVLRIVNIGKNCTGRCNTGDWNTGDRNTGNRNTGDCNTGNRNTGDWNTGDWNK
;
A
#
# COMPACT_ATOMS: atom_id res chain seq x y z
N MET A 1 37.61 4.58 16.56
CA MET A 1 36.81 4.16 16.67
C MET A 1 36.00 4.19 15.80
N GLU A 2 35.67 3.65 15.43
CA GLU A 2 34.91 3.63 14.66
C GLU A 2 33.78 3.86 14.94
N ASN A 3 33.28 4.45 14.60
CA ASN A 3 32.27 4.81 14.76
C ASN A 3 31.29 4.16 14.31
N ASN A 4 30.84 3.70 14.77
CA ASN A 4 29.91 3.06 14.45
C ASN A 4 28.73 3.66 14.28
N ASN A 5 28.75 4.67 13.72
CA ASN A 5 27.62 5.26 13.35
C ASN A 5 27.15 4.71 12.15
N THR A 6 27.05 3.50 12.07
CA THR A 6 26.40 2.92 11.00
C THR A 6 24.98 3.32 11.10
N VAL A 7 24.62 4.26 10.34
CA VAL A 7 23.25 4.55 10.13
C VAL A 7 22.66 3.34 9.49
N GLN A 8 21.88 2.63 10.22
CA GLN A 8 21.21 1.51 9.63
C GLN A 8 20.17 2.08 8.70
N ASN A 9 20.36 1.82 7.41
CA ASN A 9 19.40 2.24 6.41
C ASN A 9 18.17 1.35 6.51
N VAL A 10 17.07 1.94 6.89
CA VAL A 10 15.79 1.25 6.91
C VAL A 10 14.94 1.78 5.76
N VAL A 11 14.03 0.94 5.28
CA VAL A 11 13.10 1.32 4.23
C VAL A 11 11.70 1.27 4.82
N HIS A 12 11.01 2.39 4.74
CA HIS A 12 9.64 2.49 5.22
C HIS A 12 8.68 2.11 4.10
N GLY A 13 7.58 1.50 4.46
CA GLY A 13 6.59 1.11 3.47
C GLY A 13 5.29 0.68 4.11
N PHE A 14 4.51 -0.06 3.34
CA PHE A 14 3.16 -0.46 3.69
C PHE A 14 2.96 -1.91 3.30
N LYS A 15 2.11 -2.61 4.03
CA LYS A 15 1.80 -4.00 3.72
C LYS A 15 0.34 -4.26 4.03
N VAL A 16 -0.31 -5.05 3.19
CA VAL A 16 -1.70 -5.45 3.36
C VAL A 16 -1.75 -6.91 3.79
N PHE A 17 -2.65 -7.22 4.68
CA PHE A 17 -2.85 -8.56 5.22
C PHE A 17 -4.34 -8.90 5.14
N ARG A 18 -4.64 -10.18 5.15
CA ARG A 18 -6.02 -10.63 5.33
C ARG A 18 -6.52 -10.21 6.73
N PRO A 19 -7.82 -10.26 6.98
CA PRO A 19 -8.37 -9.80 8.27
C PRO A 19 -7.77 -10.51 9.49
N ASP A 20 -7.21 -11.70 9.32
CA ASP A 20 -6.58 -12.45 10.41
C ASP A 20 -5.06 -12.21 10.51
N TRP A 21 -4.55 -11.20 9.83
CA TRP A 21 -3.13 -10.86 9.78
C TRP A 21 -2.26 -11.93 9.10
N THR A 22 -2.82 -12.66 8.15
CA THR A 22 -2.05 -13.62 7.38
C THR A 22 -1.79 -13.13 5.97
N CYS A 23 -0.70 -13.61 5.39
CA CYS A 23 -0.41 -13.49 3.97
C CYS A 23 -0.07 -14.88 3.45
N SER A 24 -0.33 -15.13 2.16
CA SER A 24 -0.04 -16.42 1.57
C SER A 24 0.76 -16.25 0.29
N PRO A 25 2.02 -15.81 0.38
CA PRO A 25 2.84 -15.76 -0.81
C PRO A 25 3.09 -17.19 -1.27
N ASN A 26 2.94 -17.41 -2.57
CA ASN A 26 3.22 -18.71 -3.18
C ASN A 26 2.47 -19.89 -2.52
N GLY A 27 1.28 -19.61 -2.00
CA GLY A 27 0.45 -20.65 -1.40
C GLY A 27 0.79 -21.03 0.03
N ASN A 28 1.86 -20.47 0.59
CA ASN A 28 2.23 -20.75 1.98
C ASN A 28 1.74 -19.63 2.88
N THR A 29 0.91 -19.98 3.86
CA THR A 29 0.34 -19.00 4.77
C THR A 29 1.34 -18.64 5.87
N LYS A 30 1.55 -17.35 6.05
CA LYS A 30 2.38 -16.84 7.14
C LYS A 30 1.54 -15.97 8.05
N GLN A 31 1.63 -16.22 9.35
CA GLN A 31 0.93 -15.45 10.37
C GLN A 31 1.82 -14.31 10.85
N TYR A 32 1.27 -13.12 10.88
CA TYR A 32 1.93 -11.93 11.43
C TYR A 32 1.20 -11.43 12.66
N THR A 33 1.84 -10.56 13.41
CA THR A 33 1.21 -9.83 14.51
C THR A 33 1.49 -8.34 14.33
N CYS A 34 0.61 -7.50 14.83
CA CYS A 34 0.79 -6.06 14.77
C CYS A 34 0.62 -5.45 16.17
N PRO A 35 1.69 -4.88 16.74
CA PRO A 35 3.03 -4.78 16.15
C PRO A 35 3.81 -6.09 16.23
N GLY A 36 4.91 -6.15 15.52
CA GLY A 36 5.78 -7.32 15.58
C GLY A 36 7.01 -7.16 14.71
N LYS A 37 8.00 -8.01 14.97
CA LYS A 37 9.20 -8.09 14.16
C LYS A 37 9.38 -9.50 13.65
N PHE A 38 9.76 -9.64 12.40
CA PHE A 38 9.86 -10.92 11.73
C PHE A 38 11.13 -11.00 10.92
N GLU A 39 11.76 -12.16 10.91
CA GLU A 39 12.96 -12.42 10.12
C GLU A 39 12.79 -13.71 9.35
N GLU A 40 13.37 -13.75 8.15
CA GLU A 40 13.41 -14.96 7.33
C GLU A 40 14.81 -15.17 6.84
N GLU A 41 15.20 -16.43 6.68
CA GLU A 41 16.52 -16.79 6.18
C GLU A 41 16.41 -17.18 4.73
N GLY A 42 17.54 -17.17 4.05
CA GLY A 42 17.61 -17.53 2.64
C GLY A 42 17.77 -16.32 1.74
N GLU A 43 18.02 -16.59 0.48
CA GLU A 43 18.27 -15.52 -0.48
C GLU A 43 16.94 -14.90 -0.90
N LEU A 44 16.89 -13.58 -0.95
CA LEU A 44 15.68 -12.87 -1.31
C LEU A 44 15.39 -12.99 -2.80
N ASP A 45 14.11 -13.15 -3.12
CA ASP A 45 13.65 -13.17 -4.48
C ASP A 45 12.30 -12.44 -4.51
N VAL A 46 12.24 -11.32 -5.20
CA VAL A 46 11.04 -10.47 -5.22
C VAL A 46 9.81 -11.23 -5.75
N CYS A 47 10.02 -12.27 -6.51
CA CYS A 47 8.92 -13.09 -7.00
C CYS A 47 8.66 -14.33 -6.15
N GLY A 48 9.54 -14.68 -5.23
CA GLY A 48 9.43 -15.94 -4.51
C GLY A 48 9.72 -15.94 -3.03
N HIS A 49 10.81 -15.34 -2.60
CA HIS A 49 11.22 -15.49 -1.19
C HIS A 49 11.46 -14.15 -0.51
N GLY A 50 10.93 -14.01 0.68
CA GLY A 50 11.04 -12.81 1.47
C GLY A 50 9.68 -12.30 1.91
N MET A 51 9.69 -11.31 2.77
CA MET A 51 8.46 -10.66 3.20
C MET A 51 8.23 -9.45 2.33
N HIS A 52 7.12 -9.44 1.62
CA HIS A 52 6.84 -8.45 0.60
C HIS A 52 6.11 -7.24 1.17
N PHE A 53 6.42 -6.09 0.64
CA PHE A 53 5.77 -4.83 1.00
C PHE A 53 5.88 -3.86 -0.19
N CYS A 54 5.19 -2.74 -0.10
CA CYS A 54 5.32 -1.68 -1.11
C CYS A 54 5.74 -0.39 -0.42
N GLN A 55 6.56 0.39 -1.09
CA GLN A 55 7.02 1.66 -0.52
C GLN A 55 5.97 2.76 -0.66
N THR A 56 5.03 2.59 -1.56
CA THR A 56 3.89 3.49 -1.74
C THR A 56 2.62 2.73 -1.41
N ALA A 57 1.78 3.29 -0.56
CA ALA A 57 0.60 2.59 -0.06
C ALA A 57 -0.35 2.14 -1.16
N ALA A 58 -0.58 2.99 -2.16
CA ALA A 58 -1.50 2.65 -3.25
C ALA A 58 -1.05 1.42 -4.02
N ASP A 59 0.26 1.19 -4.12
CA ASP A 59 0.79 0.06 -4.89
C ASP A 59 0.44 -1.29 -4.25
N CYS A 60 0.19 -1.32 -2.95
CA CYS A 60 -0.20 -2.54 -2.27
C CYS A 60 -1.48 -3.12 -2.88
N PHE A 61 -2.36 -2.25 -3.35
CA PHE A 61 -3.66 -2.67 -3.86
C PHE A 61 -3.60 -3.12 -5.33
N ASN A 62 -2.42 -3.19 -5.91
CA ASN A 62 -2.20 -3.93 -7.14
C ASN A 62 -2.10 -5.44 -6.85
N TYR A 63 -1.87 -5.82 -5.60
CA TYR A 63 -1.67 -7.21 -5.19
C TYR A 63 -2.75 -7.71 -4.23
N TYR A 64 -3.47 -6.82 -3.58
CA TYR A 64 -4.55 -7.15 -2.66
C TYR A 64 -5.79 -6.36 -3.02
N SER A 65 -6.95 -6.92 -2.75
CA SER A 65 -8.21 -6.22 -2.97
C SER A 65 -8.29 -4.96 -2.12
N PHE A 66 -8.85 -3.91 -2.69
CA PHE A 66 -9.07 -2.66 -1.97
C PHE A 66 -10.34 -2.83 -1.13
N ASN A 67 -10.20 -3.47 0.01
CA ASN A 67 -11.30 -3.89 0.85
C ASN A 67 -11.02 -3.48 2.29
N SER A 68 -11.95 -2.76 2.89
CA SER A 68 -11.78 -2.23 4.24
C SER A 68 -11.66 -3.32 5.32
N GLU A 69 -12.00 -4.55 5.01
CA GLU A 69 -11.82 -5.65 5.95
C GLU A 69 -10.39 -6.15 6.01
N ASN A 70 -9.61 -5.92 4.98
CA ASN A 70 -8.19 -6.25 5.02
C ASN A 70 -7.45 -5.32 5.97
N LYS A 71 -6.39 -5.83 6.55
CA LYS A 71 -5.55 -5.04 7.45
C LYS A 71 -4.45 -4.37 6.64
N VAL A 72 -4.20 -3.11 6.93
CA VAL A 72 -3.11 -2.36 6.32
C VAL A 72 -2.21 -1.88 7.44
N ALA A 73 -0.93 -2.03 7.28
CA ALA A 73 0.01 -1.62 8.31
C ALA A 73 1.17 -0.82 7.73
N GLU A 74 1.69 0.05 8.56
CA GLU A 74 2.95 0.73 8.32
C GLU A 74 4.06 -0.23 8.71
N VAL A 75 5.03 -0.42 7.84
CA VAL A 75 6.12 -1.37 8.06
C VAL A 75 7.48 -0.73 7.84
N ILE A 76 8.50 -1.32 8.43
CA ILE A 76 9.88 -0.92 8.25
C ILE A 76 10.69 -2.18 7.93
N ALA A 77 11.39 -2.15 6.80
CA ALA A 77 12.35 -3.17 6.46
C ALA A 77 13.70 -2.76 7.03
N TYR A 78 14.25 -3.58 7.91
CA TYR A 78 15.51 -3.24 8.59
C TYR A 78 16.63 -4.23 8.25
N GLY A 79 16.45 -5.02 7.24
CA GLY A 79 17.45 -5.92 6.69
C GLY A 79 17.77 -5.61 5.25
N GLU A 80 18.09 -6.66 4.49
CA GLU A 80 18.31 -6.51 3.06
C GLU A 80 16.96 -6.24 2.37
N VAL A 81 16.95 -5.38 1.38
CA VAL A 81 15.74 -5.05 0.62
C VAL A 81 16.05 -5.20 -0.86
N ARG A 82 15.19 -5.89 -1.58
CA ARG A 82 15.21 -5.94 -3.03
C ARG A 82 13.90 -5.41 -3.58
N THR A 83 13.98 -4.61 -4.61
CA THR A 83 12.82 -3.93 -5.19
C THR A 83 12.74 -4.25 -6.68
N ASP A 84 11.53 -4.54 -7.15
CA ASP A 84 11.26 -4.73 -8.56
C ASP A 84 9.94 -4.00 -8.86
N GLY A 85 10.04 -2.86 -9.53
CA GLY A 85 8.88 -2.04 -9.83
C GLY A 85 8.25 -1.48 -8.58
N ASP A 86 7.00 -1.80 -8.36
CA ASP A 86 6.22 -1.26 -7.26
C ASP A 86 6.22 -2.15 -6.02
N LYS A 87 6.96 -3.24 -6.03
CA LYS A 87 7.01 -4.12 -4.86
C LYS A 87 8.42 -4.34 -4.39
N SER A 88 8.57 -4.56 -3.11
CA SER A 88 9.85 -4.84 -2.47
C SER A 88 9.72 -6.08 -1.60
N CYS A 89 10.84 -6.69 -1.27
CA CYS A 89 10.87 -7.75 -0.26
C CYS A 89 12.08 -7.59 0.63
N THR A 90 11.98 -8.13 1.82
CA THR A 90 13.03 -8.05 2.83
C THR A 90 13.09 -9.33 3.64
N ASP A 91 14.24 -9.56 4.25
CA ASP A 91 14.44 -10.66 5.19
C ASP A 91 14.16 -10.23 6.64
N LYS A 92 14.01 -8.93 6.90
CA LYS A 92 13.73 -8.42 8.24
C LYS A 92 12.71 -7.31 8.18
N LEU A 93 11.53 -7.58 8.72
CA LEU A 93 10.39 -6.68 8.63
C LEU A 93 9.82 -6.41 10.01
N GLU A 94 9.64 -5.14 10.32
CA GLU A 94 8.89 -4.72 11.50
C GLU A 94 7.53 -4.20 11.07
N ILE A 95 6.48 -4.71 11.70
CA ILE A 95 5.13 -4.19 11.52
C ILE A 95 4.91 -3.20 12.65
N VAL A 96 4.76 -1.93 12.31
CA VAL A 96 4.81 -0.84 13.27
C VAL A 96 3.44 -0.59 13.89
N ARG A 97 2.43 -0.43 13.06
CA ARG A 97 1.08 -0.14 13.51
C ARG A 97 0.07 -0.44 12.42
N GLU A 98 -1.14 -0.75 12.83
CA GLU A 98 -2.25 -0.85 11.89
C GLU A 98 -2.67 0.57 11.48
N ILE A 99 -2.96 0.75 10.20
CA ILE A 99 -3.46 2.02 9.67
C ILE A 99 -4.97 1.89 9.54
N PRO A 100 -5.74 2.72 10.25
CA PRO A 100 -7.21 2.68 10.13
C PRO A 100 -7.64 3.01 8.70
N TRP A 101 -8.77 2.47 8.28
CA TRP A 101 -9.20 2.60 6.88
C TRP A 101 -9.39 4.05 6.45
N ASP A 102 -9.85 4.93 7.33
CA ASP A 102 -9.99 6.35 6.99
C ASP A 102 -8.62 6.99 6.72
N GLU A 103 -7.57 6.53 7.39
CA GLU A 103 -6.22 7.00 7.10
C GLU A 103 -5.72 6.38 5.79
N VAL A 104 -6.06 5.12 5.50
CA VAL A 104 -5.71 4.49 4.23
C VAL A 104 -6.27 5.33 3.07
N LEU A 105 -7.52 5.75 3.18
CA LEU A 105 -8.13 6.58 2.13
C LEU A 105 -7.38 7.89 1.93
N ARG A 106 -6.84 8.46 3.00
CA ARG A 106 -6.06 9.70 2.88
C ARG A 106 -4.69 9.49 2.22
N ILE A 107 -4.06 8.34 2.45
CA ILE A 107 -2.70 8.14 1.93
C ILE A 107 -2.67 7.54 0.53
N VAL A 108 -3.75 6.93 0.06
CA VAL A 108 -3.80 6.40 -1.31
C VAL A 108 -4.38 7.40 -2.31
N ASN A 109 -4.79 8.56 -1.85
CA ASN A 109 -5.36 9.62 -2.69
C ASN A 109 -4.58 10.92 -2.50
N ILE A 110 -4.60 11.78 -3.51
CA ILE A 110 -4.08 13.14 -3.40
C ILE A 110 -5.31 14.06 -3.39
N GLY A 111 -5.72 14.46 -2.21
CA GLY A 111 -6.93 15.25 -2.01
C GLY A 111 -7.70 14.73 -0.81
N LYS A 112 -8.81 15.40 -0.50
CA LYS A 112 -9.56 15.08 0.71
C LYS A 112 -10.92 14.49 0.36
N ASN A 113 -11.44 13.72 1.32
CA ASN A 113 -12.79 13.18 1.25
C ASN A 113 -13.05 12.30 0.03
N CYS A 114 -12.01 11.60 -0.43
CA CYS A 114 -12.17 10.64 -1.50
C CYS A 114 -12.50 9.27 -0.93
N THR A 115 -13.32 8.52 -1.65
CA THR A 115 -13.48 7.09 -1.40
C THR A 115 -12.98 6.37 -2.64
N GLY A 116 -12.23 5.32 -2.47
CA GLY A 116 -11.49 4.70 -3.54
C GLY A 116 -10.02 5.03 -3.45
N ARG A 117 -9.30 4.88 -4.53
CA ARG A 117 -7.84 5.04 -4.52
C ARG A 117 -7.35 5.75 -5.77
N CYS A 118 -6.15 6.29 -5.64
CA CYS A 118 -5.44 6.91 -6.77
C CYS A 118 -6.20 8.09 -7.37
N ASN A 119 -6.98 8.78 -6.55
CA ASN A 119 -7.67 9.99 -6.99
C ASN A 119 -6.77 11.20 -6.78
N THR A 120 -6.89 12.18 -7.64
CA THR A 120 -6.24 13.49 -7.49
C THR A 120 -7.33 14.54 -7.49
N GLY A 121 -7.44 15.27 -6.40
CA GLY A 121 -8.50 16.26 -6.18
C GLY A 121 -9.41 15.82 -5.05
N ASP A 122 -10.48 16.59 -4.83
CA ASP A 122 -11.31 16.43 -3.64
C ASP A 122 -12.65 15.81 -3.98
N TRP A 123 -13.19 15.06 -3.04
CA TRP A 123 -14.56 14.55 -3.10
C TRP A 123 -14.81 13.57 -4.24
N ASN A 124 -13.79 12.83 -4.66
CA ASN A 124 -13.98 11.82 -5.70
C ASN A 124 -14.46 10.51 -5.09
N THR A 125 -15.34 9.82 -5.79
CA THR A 125 -15.83 8.50 -5.41
C THR A 125 -15.50 7.54 -6.54
N GLY A 126 -14.78 6.48 -6.24
CA GLY A 126 -14.26 5.55 -7.22
C GLY A 126 -12.75 5.69 -7.34
N ASP A 127 -12.17 5.15 -8.41
CA ASP A 127 -10.73 5.07 -8.55
C ASP A 127 -10.22 5.92 -9.69
N ARG A 128 -9.02 6.44 -9.51
CA ARG A 128 -8.26 7.11 -10.58
C ARG A 128 -8.96 8.30 -11.21
N ASN A 129 -9.70 9.04 -10.43
CA ASN A 129 -10.31 10.27 -10.89
C ASN A 129 -9.35 11.44 -10.71
N THR A 130 -9.35 12.38 -11.65
CA THR A 130 -8.58 13.61 -11.57
C THR A 130 -9.55 14.77 -11.67
N GLY A 131 -9.52 15.66 -10.70
CA GLY A 131 -10.44 16.78 -10.58
C GLY A 131 -11.29 16.59 -9.33
N ASN A 132 -12.44 17.25 -9.27
CA ASN A 132 -13.24 17.25 -8.04
C ASN A 132 -14.63 16.68 -8.28
N ARG A 133 -15.12 15.96 -7.28
CA ARG A 133 -16.50 15.51 -7.24
C ARG A 133 -16.91 14.58 -8.37
N ASN A 134 -15.98 13.75 -8.79
CA ASN A 134 -16.28 12.71 -9.78
C ASN A 134 -16.80 11.45 -9.09
N THR A 135 -17.72 10.76 -9.73
CA THR A 135 -18.24 9.49 -9.27
C THR A 135 -18.06 8.45 -10.38
N GLY A 136 -17.41 7.36 -10.08
CA GLY A 136 -17.03 6.34 -11.04
C GLY A 136 -15.53 6.30 -11.17
N ASP A 137 -15.01 5.70 -12.22
CA ASP A 137 -13.59 5.48 -12.36
C ASP A 137 -13.01 6.21 -13.55
N CYS A 138 -11.77 6.62 -13.40
CA CYS A 138 -10.96 7.16 -14.51
C CYS A 138 -11.54 8.40 -15.17
N ASN A 139 -12.19 9.26 -14.39
CA ASN A 139 -12.72 10.51 -14.91
C ASN A 139 -11.67 11.62 -14.79
N THR A 140 -11.67 12.54 -15.74
CA THR A 140 -10.81 13.72 -15.72
C THR A 140 -11.69 14.96 -15.88
N GLY A 141 -11.61 15.87 -14.94
CA GLY A 141 -12.45 17.07 -14.91
C GLY A 141 -13.26 17.07 -13.63
N ASN A 142 -14.37 17.79 -13.62
CA ASN A 142 -15.15 17.94 -12.39
C ASN A 142 -16.57 17.46 -12.56
N ARG A 143 -17.11 16.84 -11.50
CA ARG A 143 -18.53 16.48 -11.43
C ARG A 143 -18.99 15.53 -12.51
N ASN A 144 -18.12 14.61 -12.89
CA ASN A 144 -18.48 13.56 -13.84
C ASN A 144 -19.11 12.37 -13.11
N THR A 145 -20.03 11.70 -13.76
CA THR A 145 -20.65 10.48 -13.24
C THR A 145 -20.49 9.39 -14.29
N GLY A 146 -20.04 8.23 -13.88
CA GLY A 146 -19.72 7.13 -14.79
C GLY A 146 -18.22 7.01 -14.95
N ASP A 147 -17.79 6.28 -15.96
CA ASP A 147 -16.39 5.97 -16.12
C ASP A 147 -15.81 6.62 -17.37
N TRP A 148 -14.54 6.93 -17.29
CA TRP A 148 -13.76 7.40 -18.47
C TRP A 148 -14.26 8.69 -19.11
N ASN A 149 -14.90 9.56 -18.32
CA ASN A 149 -15.33 10.86 -18.84
C ASN A 149 -14.19 11.86 -18.79
N THR A 150 -14.17 12.75 -19.78
CA THR A 150 -13.21 13.86 -19.83
C THR A 150 -13.99 15.15 -19.97
N GLY A 151 -13.67 16.16 -19.18
CA GLY A 151 -14.38 17.42 -19.11
C GLY A 151 -15.24 17.49 -17.87
N ASP A 152 -16.21 18.38 -17.85
CA ASP A 152 -17.00 18.61 -16.65
C ASP A 152 -18.46 18.18 -16.88
N TRP A 153 -19.08 17.68 -15.82
CA TRP A 153 -20.52 17.40 -15.81
C TRP A 153 -20.98 16.31 -16.79
N ASN A 154 -20.10 15.38 -17.12
CA ASN A 154 -20.47 14.28 -18.01
C ASN A 154 -21.11 13.13 -17.24
N LYS A 155 -21.89 12.34 -17.95
CA LYS A 155 -22.50 11.14 -17.39
C LYS A 155 -22.27 9.95 -18.29
#